data_216a703e6419987753bf560713fece60
#
_entry.id   216a703e6419987753bf560713fece60
#
_cell.length_a   1.000
_cell.length_b   1.000
_cell.length_c   1.000
_cell.angle_alpha   90.00
_cell.angle_beta   90.00
_cell.angle_gamma   90.00
#
_symmetry.space_group_name_H-M   'P 1'
#
loop_
_entity.id
_entity.type
_entity.pdbx_description
1 polymer ?
#
loop_
_entity_poly.entity_id
_entity_poly.type
_entity_poly.pdbx_seq_one_letter_code
_entity_poly.pdbx_strand_id
1 'polypeptide(L)'
;MGNVPDVQTRFVQGKAGYRFGFYRDMQGSQASVLRFRQDYVFLYVMSLESLFKQYTGAAPVSVVPLTGSASHRRYYRLTGADGRTLIGVEGTDADENRAFLTIDRHFASKGIRVPRVLAEDGLCYLQEDLGSAILYDALADGRSRGAYSPDEVALLRKTMAALPKIQVEGAKGLDFSVCYPQPSFDGRMVDFDLNYFKYDYLKLTGLEFNEVRLQDDFDCFKADLLAEPSDTFLYRDFNARNVMLVDGEPWFIDFQGGRRGPIYYDVASFLWQARARYPEALREELLQVYLEALRAYGPVDETHFRERLRLFILFRMLQVLGCYGYRGLWEKKQAFIDSIPPALEIVRNLLPFKDYPYLTEVLAGLCGEDFSTPPSAPLEMTEEGSSASLGMTEGSTLRPDEDPLSCQPDDAPLSFRPSEASGEISSLTVTVYSFSFKKGIPEDASGNGGGYVFDCRSVHNPGKYERFKQLTGLDTPVIEFLEQDGEILRFLDHVYSLVDAHVERFLERGFTHLQVSFGCTGGQHRSAYSAQHLAEHLVAKYPVRVHLIHRERGIERWLPEECVECK
;
A
#
# COMPACT_ATOMS: atom_id res chain seq x y z
N MET A 1 -8.00 -23.42 41.95
CA MET A 1 -8.69 -24.31 40.99
C MET A 1 -9.98 -23.63 40.57
N GLY A 2 -9.96 -22.83 39.56
CA GLY A 2 -11.11 -22.11 39.02
C GLY A 2 -11.71 -22.91 37.87
N ASN A 3 -13.03 -23.04 37.88
CA ASN A 3 -13.81 -23.76 36.88
C ASN A 3 -13.56 -23.18 35.47
N VAL A 4 -13.04 -24.02 34.58
CA VAL A 4 -13.04 -23.80 33.14
C VAL A 4 -14.45 -24.09 32.62
N PRO A 5 -15.12 -23.20 31.88
CA PRO A 5 -16.44 -23.50 31.33
C PRO A 5 -16.34 -24.59 30.26
N ASP A 6 -17.33 -25.45 30.26
CA ASP A 6 -17.52 -26.59 29.35
C ASP A 6 -17.70 -26.06 27.90
N VAL A 7 -16.69 -26.26 27.06
CA VAL A 7 -16.68 -25.82 25.67
C VAL A 7 -16.85 -27.02 24.76
N GLN A 8 -17.98 -27.10 24.05
CA GLN A 8 -18.20 -28.15 23.05
C GLN A 8 -17.36 -27.86 21.79
N THR A 9 -16.33 -28.69 21.55
CA THR A 9 -15.46 -28.62 20.39
C THR A 9 -15.93 -29.62 19.32
N ARG A 10 -16.23 -29.15 18.12
CA ARG A 10 -16.39 -30.01 16.94
C ARG A 10 -15.13 -29.92 16.07
N PHE A 11 -14.50 -31.05 15.81
CA PHE A 11 -13.35 -31.14 14.90
C PHE A 11 -13.81 -31.73 13.57
N VAL A 12 -13.37 -31.10 12.48
CA VAL A 12 -13.49 -31.65 11.13
C VAL A 12 -12.07 -32.00 10.66
N GLN A 13 -11.87 -33.25 10.27
CA GLN A 13 -10.56 -33.72 9.80
C GLN A 13 -10.50 -33.57 8.28
N GLY A 14 -9.65 -32.63 7.79
CA GLY A 14 -9.40 -32.46 6.36
C GLY A 14 -8.42 -33.51 5.81
N LYS A 15 -8.52 -33.82 4.54
CA LYS A 15 -7.51 -34.63 3.82
C LYS A 15 -6.19 -33.85 3.83
N ALA A 16 -5.15 -34.43 4.33
CA ALA A 16 -3.78 -33.91 4.48
C ALA A 16 -3.37 -33.49 5.92
N GLY A 17 -3.95 -34.12 6.95
CA GLY A 17 -3.43 -34.01 8.32
C GLY A 17 -3.72 -32.69 9.07
N TYR A 18 -4.56 -31.84 8.53
CA TYR A 18 -4.98 -30.60 9.18
C TYR A 18 -6.28 -30.79 9.96
N ARG A 19 -6.32 -30.26 11.19
CA ARG A 19 -7.54 -30.18 11.99
C ARG A 19 -8.00 -28.72 12.04
N PHE A 20 -9.29 -28.50 11.77
CA PHE A 20 -9.96 -27.21 11.90
C PHE A 20 -10.81 -27.22 13.16
N GLY A 21 -10.70 -26.21 14.00
CA GLY A 21 -11.55 -26.02 15.16
C GLY A 21 -12.40 -24.76 15.00
N PHE A 22 -13.72 -24.90 15.15
CA PHE A 22 -14.64 -23.77 15.21
C PHE A 22 -15.12 -23.64 16.64
N TYR A 23 -15.07 -22.42 17.18
CA TYR A 23 -15.63 -22.10 18.48
C TYR A 23 -16.81 -21.16 18.32
N ARG A 24 -17.85 -21.44 19.07
CA ARG A 24 -18.94 -20.49 19.29
C ARG A 24 -18.99 -20.25 20.79
N ASP A 25 -18.90 -19.00 21.21
CA ASP A 25 -19.14 -18.68 22.60
C ASP A 25 -20.64 -18.83 22.92
N MET A 26 -20.98 -18.92 24.18
CA MET A 26 -22.38 -19.08 24.64
C MET A 26 -23.24 -17.82 24.37
N GLN A 27 -22.66 -16.76 23.79
CA GLN A 27 -23.34 -15.50 23.44
C GLN A 27 -23.44 -15.25 21.92
N GLY A 28 -22.93 -16.16 21.07
CA GLY A 28 -23.18 -16.17 19.63
C GLY A 28 -22.23 -15.32 18.76
N SER A 29 -21.14 -14.79 19.30
CA SER A 29 -20.14 -14.06 18.51
C SER A 29 -19.24 -15.00 17.72
N GLN A 30 -18.85 -14.60 16.49
CA GLN A 30 -17.92 -15.36 15.63
C GLN A 30 -16.47 -14.95 15.91
N ALA A 31 -15.60 -15.93 16.19
CA ALA A 31 -14.15 -15.75 16.29
C ALA A 31 -13.47 -16.15 14.97
N SER A 32 -12.52 -15.34 14.51
CA SER A 32 -11.73 -15.61 13.32
C SER A 32 -10.62 -16.64 13.61
N VAL A 33 -10.39 -17.59 12.69
CA VAL A 33 -9.39 -18.65 12.82
C VAL A 33 -8.13 -18.30 12.02
N LEU A 34 -6.99 -18.18 12.68
CA LEU A 34 -5.68 -18.05 12.05
C LEU A 34 -4.97 -19.43 12.00
N ARG A 35 -4.30 -19.71 10.88
CA ARG A 35 -3.66 -21.00 10.58
C ARG A 35 -2.17 -20.96 10.94
N PHE A 36 -1.70 -21.88 11.80
CA PHE A 36 -0.28 -22.07 12.10
C PHE A 36 0.17 -23.51 11.92
N ARG A 37 1.42 -23.71 11.50
CA ARG A 37 2.09 -24.98 11.33
C ARG A 37 2.67 -25.45 12.68
N GLN A 38 2.25 -26.61 13.13
CA GLN A 38 2.81 -27.51 14.15
C GLN A 38 2.65 -27.24 15.65
N ASP A 39 2.36 -26.03 16.14
CA ASP A 39 1.97 -25.87 17.55
C ASP A 39 0.69 -25.04 17.60
N TYR A 40 -0.44 -25.67 17.95
CA TYR A 40 -1.73 -25.01 18.05
C TYR A 40 -1.79 -24.13 19.30
N VAL A 41 -1.34 -22.88 19.19
CA VAL A 41 -1.74 -21.83 20.10
C VAL A 41 -3.00 -21.21 19.52
N PHE A 42 -4.15 -21.49 20.13
CA PHE A 42 -5.39 -20.79 19.80
C PHE A 42 -5.24 -19.34 20.30
N LEU A 43 -4.90 -18.44 19.41
CA LEU A 43 -5.03 -17.01 19.68
C LEU A 43 -6.54 -16.69 19.56
N TYR A 44 -7.22 -16.61 20.69
CA TYR A 44 -8.51 -15.99 20.81
C TYR A 44 -8.28 -14.49 20.62
N VAL A 45 -8.54 -13.97 19.42
CA VAL A 45 -8.53 -12.52 19.19
C VAL A 45 -9.84 -11.96 19.72
N MET A 46 -9.78 -11.21 20.80
CA MET A 46 -10.96 -10.53 21.34
C MET A 46 -11.45 -9.48 20.35
N SER A 47 -12.78 -9.32 20.23
CA SER A 47 -13.32 -8.19 19.46
C SER A 47 -12.99 -6.86 20.15
N LEU A 48 -12.95 -5.77 19.38
CA LEU A 48 -12.70 -4.43 19.94
C LEU A 48 -13.68 -4.07 21.05
N GLU A 49 -14.94 -4.48 20.95
CA GLU A 49 -15.94 -4.26 22.00
C GLU A 49 -15.63 -5.04 23.29
N SER A 50 -15.11 -6.27 23.13
CA SER A 50 -14.70 -7.08 24.28
C SER A 50 -13.46 -6.48 24.96
N LEU A 51 -12.49 -6.01 24.19
CA LEU A 51 -11.30 -5.33 24.69
C LEU A 51 -11.67 -4.01 25.38
N PHE A 52 -12.60 -3.23 24.79
CA PHE A 52 -13.12 -2.00 25.40
C PHE A 52 -13.83 -2.31 26.72
N LYS A 53 -14.68 -3.35 26.76
CA LYS A 53 -15.36 -3.77 27.99
C LYS A 53 -14.37 -4.21 29.07
N GLN A 54 -13.32 -4.94 28.68
CA GLN A 54 -12.27 -5.36 29.62
C GLN A 54 -11.54 -4.15 30.22
N TYR A 55 -11.23 -3.14 29.41
CA TYR A 55 -10.51 -1.95 29.83
C TYR A 55 -11.37 -1.00 30.65
N THR A 56 -12.63 -0.74 30.24
CA THR A 56 -13.52 0.26 30.85
C THR A 56 -14.48 -0.30 31.89
N GLY A 57 -14.68 -1.63 31.94
CA GLY A 57 -15.67 -2.32 32.78
C GLY A 57 -17.06 -2.45 32.16
N ALA A 58 -17.35 -1.78 31.03
CA ALA A 58 -18.66 -1.80 30.36
C ALA A 58 -18.49 -1.86 28.84
N ALA A 59 -19.46 -2.46 28.14
CA ALA A 59 -19.46 -2.46 26.68
C ALA A 59 -19.63 -1.03 26.11
N PRO A 60 -19.07 -0.72 24.93
CA PRO A 60 -19.32 0.57 24.30
C PRO A 60 -20.78 0.72 23.91
N VAL A 61 -21.33 1.93 24.02
CA VAL A 61 -22.69 2.25 23.56
C VAL A 61 -22.74 2.61 22.08
N SER A 62 -21.60 2.92 21.48
CA SER A 62 -21.46 3.21 20.05
C SER A 62 -20.09 2.79 19.53
N VAL A 63 -20.06 2.24 18.32
CA VAL A 63 -18.85 1.89 17.58
C VAL A 63 -19.02 2.46 16.17
N VAL A 64 -18.23 3.48 15.84
CA VAL A 64 -18.31 4.18 14.55
C VAL A 64 -17.01 3.97 13.78
N PRO A 65 -17.06 3.40 12.57
CA PRO A 65 -15.86 3.29 11.75
C PRO A 65 -15.33 4.66 11.36
N LEU A 66 -14.01 4.82 11.40
CA LEU A 66 -13.34 6.02 10.92
C LEU A 66 -12.80 5.74 9.51
N THR A 67 -13.02 6.68 8.60
CA THR A 67 -12.45 6.60 7.25
C THR A 67 -10.94 6.78 7.34
N GLY A 68 -10.19 5.67 7.25
CA GLY A 68 -8.72 5.70 7.16
C GLY A 68 -8.27 6.04 5.74
N SER A 69 -7.15 6.72 5.63
CA SER A 69 -6.44 6.87 4.37
C SER A 69 -5.70 5.60 4.00
N ALA A 70 -5.14 5.24 3.06
CA ALA A 70 -4.21 4.25 2.52
C ALA A 70 -3.74 3.03 3.38
N SER A 71 -4.05 2.95 4.66
CA SER A 71 -3.66 1.83 5.53
C SER A 71 -4.65 0.66 5.44
N HIS A 72 -4.14 -0.58 5.54
CA HIS A 72 -4.98 -1.78 5.68
C HIS A 72 -5.57 -1.92 7.09
N ARG A 73 -5.16 -1.10 8.05
CA ARG A 73 -5.73 -1.06 9.40
C ARG A 73 -7.11 -0.45 9.39
N ARG A 74 -8.01 -0.97 10.23
CA ARG A 74 -9.34 -0.43 10.44
C ARG A 74 -9.39 0.32 11.76
N TYR A 75 -9.93 1.51 11.73
CA TYR A 75 -10.04 2.39 12.88
C TYR A 75 -11.50 2.62 13.25
N TYR A 76 -11.80 2.57 14.53
CA TYR A 76 -13.14 2.77 15.06
C TYR A 76 -13.11 3.72 16.25
N ARG A 77 -14.09 4.61 16.35
CA ARG A 77 -14.34 5.38 17.57
C ARG A 77 -15.36 4.65 18.41
N LEU A 78 -14.96 4.24 19.62
CA LEU A 78 -15.80 3.57 20.58
C LEU A 78 -16.20 4.56 21.67
N THR A 79 -17.51 4.66 21.97
CA THR A 79 -18.03 5.59 22.99
C THR A 79 -18.56 4.78 24.17
N GLY A 80 -18.10 5.10 25.37
CA GLY A 80 -18.61 4.55 26.62
C GLY A 80 -19.91 5.21 27.07
N ALA A 81 -20.64 4.58 28.00
CA ALA A 81 -21.86 5.13 28.58
C ALA A 81 -21.63 6.44 29.36
N ASP A 82 -20.40 6.70 29.78
CA ASP A 82 -19.96 7.93 30.44
C ASP A 82 -19.58 9.05 29.46
N GLY A 83 -19.74 8.82 28.16
CA GLY A 83 -19.40 9.76 27.09
C GLY A 83 -17.91 9.79 26.72
N ARG A 84 -17.02 9.05 27.38
CA ARG A 84 -15.62 8.94 26.99
C ARG A 84 -15.49 8.18 25.68
N THR A 85 -14.58 8.65 24.83
CA THR A 85 -14.27 8.02 23.55
C THR A 85 -12.86 7.45 23.53
N LEU A 86 -12.69 6.30 22.88
CA LEU A 86 -11.39 5.68 22.59
C LEU A 86 -11.34 5.31 21.11
N ILE A 87 -10.14 5.26 20.57
CA ILE A 87 -9.92 4.72 19.23
C ILE A 87 -9.53 3.24 19.36
N GLY A 88 -10.35 2.38 18.75
CA GLY A 88 -10.05 0.97 18.55
C GLY A 88 -9.43 0.74 17.19
N VAL A 89 -8.41 -0.08 17.13
CA VAL A 89 -7.70 -0.41 15.90
C VAL A 89 -7.63 -1.91 15.72
N GLU A 90 -7.99 -2.37 14.52
CA GLU A 90 -7.78 -3.73 14.04
C GLU A 90 -6.61 -3.72 13.06
N GLY A 91 -5.49 -4.28 13.46
CA GLY A 91 -4.32 -4.48 12.60
C GLY A 91 -4.50 -5.69 11.67
N THR A 92 -3.78 -5.70 10.56
CA THR A 92 -3.76 -6.80 9.60
C THR A 92 -2.43 -7.54 9.55
N ASP A 93 -1.36 -6.92 10.08
CA ASP A 93 0.00 -7.45 10.12
C ASP A 93 0.55 -7.41 11.54
N ALA A 94 1.02 -8.55 12.04
CA ALA A 94 1.49 -8.68 13.42
C ALA A 94 2.82 -7.95 13.66
N ASP A 95 3.70 -7.92 12.67
CA ASP A 95 5.01 -7.26 12.79
C ASP A 95 4.85 -5.74 12.73
N GLU A 96 3.99 -5.24 11.83
CA GLU A 96 3.63 -3.81 11.79
C GLU A 96 2.94 -3.37 13.09
N ASN A 97 2.03 -4.20 13.63
CA ASN A 97 1.35 -3.91 14.89
C ASN A 97 2.33 -3.86 16.07
N ARG A 98 3.25 -4.83 16.15
CA ARG A 98 4.31 -4.86 17.16
C ARG A 98 5.22 -3.63 17.06
N ALA A 99 5.61 -3.23 15.84
CA ALA A 99 6.38 -2.01 15.60
C ALA A 99 5.66 -0.79 16.15
N PHE A 100 4.39 -0.59 15.79
CA PHE A 100 3.58 0.51 16.29
C PHE A 100 3.52 0.55 17.82
N LEU A 101 3.11 -0.55 18.46
CA LEU A 101 2.95 -0.64 19.92
C LEU A 101 4.26 -0.37 20.67
N THR A 102 5.38 -0.86 20.12
CA THR A 102 6.70 -0.66 20.73
C THR A 102 7.16 0.79 20.61
N ILE A 103 7.04 1.39 19.42
CA ILE A 103 7.42 2.78 19.17
C ILE A 103 6.53 3.73 19.97
N ASP A 104 5.21 3.49 20.03
CA ASP A 104 4.25 4.30 20.80
C ASP A 104 4.67 4.38 22.27
N ARG A 105 4.87 3.25 22.92
CA ARG A 105 5.30 3.19 24.34
C ARG A 105 6.63 3.88 24.57
N HIS A 106 7.56 3.66 23.63
CA HIS A 106 8.87 4.30 23.70
C HIS A 106 8.74 5.82 23.58
N PHE A 107 7.99 6.34 22.62
CA PHE A 107 7.74 7.77 22.44
C PHE A 107 7.03 8.39 23.63
N ALA A 108 5.98 7.75 24.13
CA ALA A 108 5.30 8.17 25.34
C ALA A 108 6.26 8.29 26.56
N SER A 109 7.20 7.32 26.72
CA SER A 109 8.21 7.33 27.78
C SER A 109 9.20 8.48 27.65
N LYS A 110 9.43 9.00 26.43
CA LYS A 110 10.28 10.16 26.13
C LYS A 110 9.51 11.49 26.20
N GLY A 111 8.22 11.45 26.53
CA GLY A 111 7.36 12.63 26.53
C GLY A 111 7.18 13.24 25.15
N ILE A 112 7.23 12.41 24.09
CA ILE A 112 6.80 12.75 22.74
C ILE A 112 5.27 12.58 22.70
N ARG A 113 4.55 13.55 22.14
CA ARG A 113 3.08 13.56 22.10
C ARG A 113 2.57 12.60 21.04
N VAL A 114 2.19 11.41 21.46
CA VAL A 114 1.55 10.36 20.66
C VAL A 114 0.28 9.88 21.36
N PRO A 115 -0.73 9.34 20.66
CA PRO A 115 -1.92 8.76 21.29
C PRO A 115 -1.51 7.51 22.04
N ARG A 116 -1.57 7.51 23.38
CA ARG A 116 -1.11 6.39 24.22
C ARG A 116 -1.97 5.15 23.99
N VAL A 117 -1.32 4.03 23.77
CA VAL A 117 -1.98 2.71 23.79
C VAL A 117 -2.40 2.37 25.21
N LEU A 118 -3.67 2.03 25.40
CA LEU A 118 -4.31 1.80 26.69
C LEU A 118 -4.55 0.33 26.98
N ALA A 119 -4.85 -0.47 25.96
CA ALA A 119 -5.04 -1.90 26.02
C ALA A 119 -4.72 -2.55 24.66
N GLU A 120 -4.33 -3.83 24.68
CA GLU A 120 -4.05 -4.59 23.46
C GLU A 120 -4.41 -6.06 23.65
N ASP A 121 -4.83 -6.70 22.55
CA ASP A 121 -4.98 -8.14 22.45
C ASP A 121 -4.77 -8.60 21.00
N GLY A 122 -3.71 -9.34 20.75
CA GLY A 122 -3.34 -9.83 19.42
C GLY A 122 -3.12 -8.70 18.41
N LEU A 123 -4.00 -8.61 17.40
CA LEU A 123 -3.96 -7.57 16.38
C LEU A 123 -4.82 -6.35 16.72
N CYS A 124 -5.60 -6.40 17.81
CA CYS A 124 -6.46 -5.33 18.26
C CYS A 124 -5.79 -4.51 19.36
N TYR A 125 -6.01 -3.20 19.35
CA TYR A 125 -5.62 -2.34 20.46
C TYR A 125 -6.55 -1.15 20.62
N LEU A 126 -6.55 -0.57 21.83
CA LEU A 126 -7.24 0.66 22.16
C LEU A 126 -6.22 1.76 22.45
N GLN A 127 -6.45 2.94 21.91
CA GLN A 127 -5.63 4.10 22.16
C GLN A 127 -6.48 5.33 22.51
N GLU A 128 -5.85 6.39 23.01
CA GLU A 128 -6.47 7.68 23.26
C GLU A 128 -7.13 8.25 22.00
N ASP A 129 -8.33 8.82 22.15
CA ASP A 129 -8.99 9.58 21.10
C ASP A 129 -8.53 11.04 21.15
N LEU A 130 -7.74 11.45 20.17
CA LEU A 130 -7.24 12.81 20.02
C LEU A 130 -8.23 13.76 19.33
N GLY A 131 -9.46 13.29 19.08
CA GLY A 131 -10.46 14.06 18.36
C GLY A 131 -10.36 13.90 16.83
N SER A 132 -10.67 14.98 16.09
CA SER A 132 -10.69 14.98 14.63
C SER A 132 -9.88 16.12 14.00
N ALA A 133 -9.32 17.02 14.78
CA ALA A 133 -8.57 18.14 14.25
C ALA A 133 -7.19 17.71 13.78
N ILE A 134 -6.91 17.82 12.48
CA ILE A 134 -5.58 17.55 11.90
C ILE A 134 -4.97 18.84 11.37
N LEU A 135 -3.64 18.93 11.46
CA LEU A 135 -2.90 20.11 11.01
C LEU A 135 -3.16 20.42 9.54
N TYR A 136 -3.26 19.38 8.68
CA TYR A 136 -3.52 19.56 7.25
C TYR A 136 -4.82 20.34 6.99
N ASP A 137 -5.89 20.06 7.72
CA ASP A 137 -7.18 20.75 7.56
C ASP A 137 -7.14 22.15 8.18
N ALA A 138 -6.47 22.30 9.33
CA ALA A 138 -6.25 23.61 9.96
C ALA A 138 -5.46 24.59 9.07
N LEU A 139 -4.71 24.10 8.10
CA LEU A 139 -3.94 24.88 7.12
C LEU A 139 -4.66 25.05 5.78
N ALA A 140 -5.94 24.70 5.68
CA ALA A 140 -6.66 24.69 4.40
C ALA A 140 -6.74 26.07 3.75
N ASP A 141 -6.99 27.11 4.54
CA ASP A 141 -7.11 28.50 4.08
C ASP A 141 -5.78 29.05 3.54
N GLY A 142 -4.69 28.87 4.30
CA GLY A 142 -3.35 29.29 3.86
C GLY A 142 -2.92 28.56 2.61
N ARG A 143 -3.19 27.25 2.53
CA ARG A 143 -2.88 26.42 1.36
C ARG A 143 -3.66 26.86 0.11
N SER A 144 -4.94 27.20 0.26
CA SER A 144 -5.76 27.64 -0.87
C SER A 144 -5.34 29.02 -1.41
N ARG A 145 -4.94 29.93 -0.52
CA ARG A 145 -4.50 31.29 -0.86
C ARG A 145 -3.02 31.40 -1.25
N GLY A 146 -2.21 30.36 -0.94
CA GLY A 146 -0.76 30.44 -1.05
C GLY A 146 -0.10 31.40 -0.06
N ALA A 147 -0.83 31.79 1.01
CA ALA A 147 -0.38 32.72 2.06
C ALA A 147 -0.98 32.31 3.41
N TYR A 148 -0.14 31.99 4.38
CA TYR A 148 -0.52 31.47 5.68
C TYR A 148 -0.70 32.57 6.70
N SER A 149 -1.75 32.49 7.52
CA SER A 149 -2.03 33.41 8.61
C SER A 149 -1.03 33.22 9.77
N PRO A 150 -0.88 34.21 10.66
CA PRO A 150 -0.01 34.06 11.83
C PRO A 150 -0.35 32.84 12.70
N ASP A 151 -1.63 32.49 12.85
CA ASP A 151 -2.06 31.32 13.62
C ASP A 151 -1.67 30.02 12.94
N GLU A 152 -1.84 29.91 11.60
CA GLU A 152 -1.38 28.77 10.83
C GLU A 152 0.15 28.61 10.89
N VAL A 153 0.88 29.72 10.79
CA VAL A 153 2.35 29.73 10.94
C VAL A 153 2.76 29.29 12.34
N ALA A 154 2.05 29.72 13.38
CA ALA A 154 2.33 29.31 14.76
C ALA A 154 2.19 27.77 14.95
N LEU A 155 1.17 27.15 14.34
CA LEU A 155 1.01 25.68 14.35
C LEU A 155 2.16 24.97 13.62
N LEU A 156 2.56 25.48 12.46
CA LEU A 156 3.70 24.96 11.69
C LEU A 156 5.01 25.08 12.47
N ARG A 157 5.27 26.22 13.12
CA ARG A 157 6.45 26.42 13.97
C ARG A 157 6.51 25.43 15.14
N LYS A 158 5.39 25.21 15.85
CA LYS A 158 5.30 24.21 16.92
C LYS A 158 5.62 22.81 16.42
N THR A 159 5.12 22.46 15.23
CA THR A 159 5.34 21.15 14.61
C THR A 159 6.80 20.95 14.25
N MET A 160 7.42 21.93 13.59
CA MET A 160 8.84 21.85 13.22
C MET A 160 9.79 21.88 14.41
N ALA A 161 9.46 22.65 15.46
CA ALA A 161 10.24 22.68 16.71
C ALA A 161 10.18 21.34 17.47
N ALA A 162 9.13 20.53 17.28
CA ALA A 162 8.99 19.23 17.94
C ALA A 162 9.77 18.10 17.21
N LEU A 163 10.09 18.26 15.92
CA LEU A 163 10.72 17.21 15.11
C LEU A 163 12.10 16.77 15.64
N PRO A 164 13.03 17.67 16.05
CA PRO A 164 14.32 17.22 16.59
C PRO A 164 14.19 16.34 17.84
N LYS A 165 13.19 16.57 18.69
CA LYS A 165 12.91 15.70 19.84
C LYS A 165 12.51 14.30 19.41
N ILE A 166 11.65 14.19 18.38
CA ILE A 166 11.23 12.90 17.83
C ILE A 166 12.46 12.16 17.24
N GLN A 167 13.29 12.87 16.48
CA GLN A 167 14.46 12.27 15.82
C GLN A 167 15.54 11.86 16.82
N VAL A 168 15.91 12.72 17.75
CA VAL A 168 17.05 12.49 18.64
C VAL A 168 16.64 11.73 19.90
N GLU A 169 15.63 12.22 20.68
CA GLU A 169 15.20 11.53 21.89
C GLU A 169 14.41 10.27 21.57
N GLY A 170 13.65 10.26 20.48
CA GLY A 170 12.93 9.09 19.99
C GLY A 170 13.84 7.96 19.56
N ALA A 171 15.08 8.25 19.13
CA ALA A 171 16.07 7.22 18.81
C ALA A 171 16.75 6.61 20.03
N LYS A 172 16.93 7.41 21.10
CA LYS A 172 17.72 7.00 22.28
C LYS A 172 17.09 5.82 23.03
N GLY A 173 17.68 4.64 22.88
CA GLY A 173 17.24 3.41 23.58
C GLY A 173 16.09 2.69 22.88
N LEU A 174 15.70 3.11 21.67
CA LEU A 174 14.78 2.32 20.83
C LEU A 174 15.52 1.12 20.25
N ASP A 175 14.92 -0.06 20.37
CA ASP A 175 15.36 -1.24 19.62
C ASP A 175 14.80 -1.14 18.19
N PHE A 176 15.65 -0.70 17.27
CA PHE A 176 15.26 -0.56 15.86
C PHE A 176 14.99 -1.89 15.15
N SER A 177 15.35 -3.03 15.73
CA SER A 177 15.03 -4.33 15.12
C SER A 177 13.53 -4.60 15.02
N VAL A 178 12.71 -3.88 15.81
CA VAL A 178 11.25 -3.98 15.77
C VAL A 178 10.62 -3.18 14.62
N CYS A 179 11.37 -2.26 13.99
CA CYS A 179 10.83 -1.38 12.96
C CYS A 179 10.42 -2.15 11.70
N TYR A 180 9.27 -1.79 11.15
CA TYR A 180 8.65 -2.44 10.00
C TYR A 180 8.58 -1.50 8.79
N PRO A 181 8.75 -1.98 7.55
CA PRO A 181 9.17 -3.32 7.12
C PRO A 181 10.67 -3.59 7.27
N GLN A 182 11.46 -2.61 7.69
CA GLN A 182 12.91 -2.76 7.88
C GLN A 182 13.46 -1.78 8.93
N PRO A 183 14.59 -2.12 9.60
CA PRO A 183 15.06 -1.40 10.79
C PRO A 183 15.78 -0.08 10.48
N SER A 184 16.26 0.13 9.26
CA SER A 184 17.13 1.27 8.93
C SER A 184 16.91 1.83 7.54
N PHE A 185 17.33 3.08 7.35
CA PHE A 185 17.56 3.70 6.05
C PHE A 185 18.86 3.14 5.47
N ASP A 186 18.76 2.20 4.54
CA ASP A 186 19.86 1.48 3.93
C ASP A 186 19.78 1.49 2.40
N GLY A 187 20.80 0.89 1.75
CA GLY A 187 20.84 0.83 0.29
C GLY A 187 19.62 0.17 -0.34
N ARG A 188 19.03 -0.83 0.32
CA ARG A 188 17.82 -1.51 -0.16
C ARG A 188 16.64 -0.56 -0.20
N MET A 189 16.46 0.25 0.85
CA MET A 189 15.39 1.24 0.91
C MET A 189 15.56 2.31 -0.19
N VAL A 190 16.80 2.80 -0.37
CA VAL A 190 17.09 3.79 -1.43
C VAL A 190 16.80 3.19 -2.80
N ASP A 191 17.27 1.96 -3.06
CA ASP A 191 17.01 1.26 -4.32
C ASP A 191 15.51 1.06 -4.59
N PHE A 192 14.72 0.72 -3.58
CA PHE A 192 13.26 0.59 -3.72
C PHE A 192 12.61 1.91 -4.11
N ASP A 193 12.94 3.00 -3.44
CA ASP A 193 12.34 4.31 -3.69
C ASP A 193 12.79 4.88 -5.07
N LEU A 194 14.05 4.69 -5.49
CA LEU A 194 14.53 5.08 -6.82
C LEU A 194 13.92 4.22 -7.94
N ASN A 195 13.77 2.90 -7.71
CA ASN A 195 13.09 2.02 -8.66
C ASN A 195 11.59 2.33 -8.74
N TYR A 196 10.95 2.71 -7.63
CA TYR A 196 9.58 3.17 -7.61
C TYR A 196 9.39 4.40 -8.50
N PHE A 197 10.31 5.39 -8.43
CA PHE A 197 10.33 6.51 -9.37
C PHE A 197 10.52 6.04 -10.81
N LYS A 198 11.54 5.20 -11.07
CA LYS A 198 11.90 4.78 -12.43
C LYS A 198 10.79 4.01 -13.13
N TYR A 199 10.16 3.04 -12.45
CA TYR A 199 9.20 2.13 -13.07
C TYR A 199 7.75 2.63 -13.01
N ASP A 200 7.35 3.25 -11.90
CA ASP A 200 5.97 3.65 -11.68
C ASP A 200 5.69 5.11 -12.08
N TYR A 201 6.73 5.91 -12.36
CA TYR A 201 6.56 7.27 -12.88
C TYR A 201 7.32 7.50 -14.18
N LEU A 202 8.66 7.45 -14.17
CA LEU A 202 9.48 7.87 -15.32
C LEU A 202 9.13 7.09 -16.59
N LYS A 203 9.01 5.75 -16.52
CA LYS A 203 8.60 4.94 -17.69
C LYS A 203 7.18 5.23 -18.17
N LEU A 204 6.27 5.67 -17.28
CA LEU A 204 4.90 6.00 -17.66
C LEU A 204 4.78 7.37 -18.35
N THR A 205 5.80 8.22 -18.27
CA THR A 205 5.81 9.52 -18.98
C THR A 205 6.09 9.40 -20.48
N GLY A 206 6.61 8.25 -20.92
CA GLY A 206 7.05 8.05 -22.30
C GLY A 206 8.40 8.72 -22.64
N LEU A 207 9.06 9.36 -21.68
CA LEU A 207 10.40 9.92 -21.90
C LEU A 207 11.40 8.80 -22.13
N GLU A 208 12.11 8.83 -23.25
CA GLU A 208 13.19 7.89 -23.53
C GLU A 208 14.44 8.23 -22.70
N PHE A 209 15.03 7.22 -22.09
CA PHE A 209 16.26 7.37 -21.31
C PHE A 209 17.12 6.10 -21.33
N ASN A 210 18.41 6.26 -21.11
CA ASN A 210 19.36 5.16 -21.00
C ASN A 210 19.36 4.61 -19.57
N GLU A 211 18.86 3.39 -19.38
CA GLU A 211 18.73 2.77 -18.05
C GLU A 211 20.09 2.57 -17.36
N VAL A 212 21.16 2.26 -18.12
CA VAL A 212 22.49 2.03 -17.54
C VAL A 212 23.05 3.34 -16.99
N ARG A 213 23.05 4.42 -17.79
CA ARG A 213 23.53 5.74 -17.33
C ARG A 213 22.71 6.27 -16.13
N LEU A 214 21.41 6.04 -16.14
CA LEU A 214 20.56 6.43 -15.01
C LEU A 214 20.88 5.61 -13.76
N GLN A 215 21.18 4.33 -13.91
CA GLN A 215 21.57 3.47 -12.79
C GLN A 215 22.93 3.87 -12.21
N ASP A 216 23.91 4.25 -13.07
CA ASP A 216 25.22 4.76 -12.63
C ASP A 216 25.05 5.99 -11.73
N ASP A 217 24.21 6.97 -12.14
CA ASP A 217 23.90 8.14 -11.33
C ASP A 217 23.11 7.79 -10.06
N PHE A 218 22.20 6.82 -10.12
CA PHE A 218 21.48 6.33 -8.95
C PHE A 218 22.41 5.68 -7.92
N ASP A 219 23.43 4.95 -8.37
CA ASP A 219 24.40 4.32 -7.46
C ASP A 219 25.29 5.38 -6.78
N CYS A 220 25.72 6.42 -7.50
CA CYS A 220 26.41 7.57 -6.93
C CYS A 220 25.51 8.33 -5.92
N PHE A 221 24.28 8.63 -6.30
CA PHE A 221 23.32 9.33 -5.45
C PHE A 221 23.00 8.54 -4.17
N LYS A 222 22.83 7.22 -4.29
CA LYS A 222 22.67 6.31 -3.15
C LYS A 222 23.86 6.34 -2.20
N ALA A 223 25.08 6.32 -2.73
CA ALA A 223 26.29 6.39 -1.93
C ALA A 223 26.35 7.69 -1.12
N ASP A 224 26.00 8.82 -1.73
CA ASP A 224 25.96 10.12 -1.06
C ASP A 224 24.88 10.24 0.01
N LEU A 225 23.70 9.67 -0.23
CA LEU A 225 22.63 9.63 0.78
C LEU A 225 23.01 8.77 2.00
N LEU A 226 23.74 7.66 1.77
CA LEU A 226 24.18 6.74 2.82
C LEU A 226 25.46 7.18 3.55
N ALA A 227 26.16 8.19 3.04
CA ALA A 227 27.32 8.76 3.72
C ALA A 227 26.94 9.55 4.98
N GLU A 228 25.68 9.97 5.10
CA GLU A 228 25.19 10.74 6.24
C GLU A 228 24.95 9.86 7.48
N PRO A 229 25.21 10.42 8.68
CA PRO A 229 24.89 9.72 9.92
C PRO A 229 23.42 9.26 9.98
N SER A 230 23.23 8.00 10.31
CA SER A 230 21.90 7.35 10.43
C SER A 230 21.71 6.83 11.85
N ASP A 231 21.75 7.72 12.85
CA ASP A 231 21.68 7.41 14.29
C ASP A 231 20.43 8.01 14.96
N THR A 232 19.55 8.62 14.17
CA THR A 232 18.30 9.20 14.62
C THR A 232 17.08 8.37 14.22
N PHE A 233 15.90 8.72 14.75
CA PHE A 233 14.64 8.16 14.29
C PHE A 233 14.16 8.91 13.05
N LEU A 234 14.08 8.23 11.93
CA LEU A 234 13.46 8.69 10.70
C LEU A 234 11.99 8.29 10.73
N TYR A 235 11.09 9.27 10.77
CA TYR A 235 9.65 9.07 10.83
C TYR A 235 9.08 8.52 9.52
N ARG A 236 9.67 8.88 8.39
CA ARG A 236 9.34 8.58 7.00
C ARG A 236 8.14 9.36 6.46
N ASP A 237 7.01 9.29 7.12
CA ASP A 237 5.78 9.97 6.68
C ASP A 237 5.42 11.17 7.55
N PHE A 238 6.46 11.95 7.93
CA PHE A 238 6.30 13.21 8.67
C PHE A 238 5.69 14.27 7.74
N ASN A 239 4.39 14.46 7.84
CA ASN A 239 3.61 15.41 7.03
C ASN A 239 2.39 15.92 7.81
N ALA A 240 1.77 17.02 7.33
CA ALA A 240 0.68 17.67 8.05
C ALA A 240 -0.59 16.82 8.24
N ARG A 241 -0.78 15.71 7.50
CA ARG A 241 -1.90 14.79 7.69
C ARG A 241 -1.72 13.87 8.89
N ASN A 242 -0.46 13.63 9.26
CA ASN A 242 -0.06 12.77 10.36
C ASN A 242 0.23 13.54 11.66
N VAL A 243 -0.27 14.79 11.73
CA VAL A 243 -0.20 15.65 12.91
C VAL A 243 -1.61 16.01 13.34
N MET A 244 -2.02 15.51 14.51
CA MET A 244 -3.27 15.89 15.18
C MET A 244 -3.06 17.15 16.00
N LEU A 245 -4.11 17.91 16.22
CA LEU A 245 -4.10 19.11 17.05
C LEU A 245 -4.98 18.90 18.28
N VAL A 246 -4.38 18.90 19.45
CA VAL A 246 -5.10 18.85 20.73
C VAL A 246 -4.74 20.12 21.53
N ASP A 247 -5.73 20.94 21.81
CA ASP A 247 -5.56 22.23 22.49
C ASP A 247 -4.50 23.14 21.82
N GLY A 248 -4.43 23.11 20.48
CA GLY A 248 -3.47 23.90 19.70
C GLY A 248 -2.02 23.39 19.79
N GLU A 249 -1.81 22.16 20.28
CA GLU A 249 -0.51 21.50 20.34
C GLU A 249 -0.44 20.31 19.37
N PRO A 250 0.70 20.09 18.67
CA PRO A 250 0.86 18.99 17.74
C PRO A 250 1.02 17.65 18.45
N TRP A 251 0.27 16.64 17.99
CA TRP A 251 0.37 15.25 18.38
C TRP A 251 0.63 14.41 17.14
N PHE A 252 1.47 13.40 17.25
CA PHE A 252 2.01 12.67 16.10
C PHE A 252 1.42 11.27 15.99
N ILE A 253 0.96 10.92 14.78
CA ILE A 253 0.34 9.63 14.46
C ILE A 253 0.99 9.04 13.19
N ASP A 254 0.78 7.74 12.93
CA ASP A 254 1.27 7.07 11.70
C ASP A 254 2.80 6.95 11.63
N PHE A 255 3.43 6.66 12.78
CA PHE A 255 4.89 6.54 12.90
C PHE A 255 5.43 5.11 12.81
N GLN A 256 4.58 4.10 12.61
CA GLN A 256 4.99 2.69 12.56
C GLN A 256 5.91 2.36 11.37
N GLY A 257 5.89 3.15 10.30
CA GLY A 257 6.83 3.06 9.21
C GLY A 257 8.22 3.62 9.52
N GLY A 258 8.39 4.18 10.72
CA GLY A 258 9.64 4.79 11.16
C GLY A 258 10.76 3.77 11.41
N ARG A 259 11.98 4.25 11.34
CA ARG A 259 13.20 3.44 11.40
C ARG A 259 14.42 4.26 11.79
N ARG A 260 15.57 3.63 11.94
CA ARG A 260 16.83 4.36 12.07
C ARG A 260 17.16 5.05 10.75
N GLY A 261 17.53 6.33 10.77
CA GLY A 261 17.88 7.05 9.57
C GLY A 261 18.45 8.45 9.82
N PRO A 262 18.77 9.18 8.74
CA PRO A 262 19.33 10.53 8.80
C PRO A 262 18.25 11.57 9.11
N ILE A 263 18.67 12.68 9.72
CA ILE A 263 17.77 13.77 10.16
C ILE A 263 17.12 14.55 9.01
N TYR A 264 17.65 14.47 7.80
CA TYR A 264 17.26 15.32 6.67
C TYR A 264 15.92 14.92 6.04
N TYR A 265 15.62 13.61 6.02
CA TYR A 265 14.50 13.06 5.26
C TYR A 265 13.14 13.63 5.71
N ASP A 266 12.91 13.70 7.02
CA ASP A 266 11.63 14.18 7.58
C ASP A 266 11.46 15.69 7.39
N VAL A 267 12.55 16.46 7.47
CA VAL A 267 12.57 17.88 7.14
C VAL A 267 12.20 18.10 5.67
N ALA A 268 12.79 17.32 4.75
CA ALA A 268 12.44 17.35 3.33
C ALA A 268 10.96 16.96 3.11
N SER A 269 10.50 15.89 3.78
CA SER A 269 9.12 15.39 3.67
C SER A 269 8.08 16.43 4.10
N PHE A 270 8.34 17.19 5.16
CA PHE A 270 7.42 18.18 5.66
C PHE A 270 7.47 19.50 4.89
N LEU A 271 8.66 20.08 4.72
CA LEU A 271 8.81 21.42 4.15
C LEU A 271 8.64 21.46 2.63
N TRP A 272 8.94 20.34 1.92
CA TRP A 272 8.77 20.22 0.47
C TRP A 272 7.61 19.31 0.08
N GLN A 273 6.59 19.24 0.92
CA GLN A 273 5.36 18.55 0.58
C GLN A 273 4.67 19.26 -0.59
N ALA A 274 4.63 18.65 -1.78
CA ALA A 274 4.14 19.25 -3.03
C ALA A 274 2.75 19.91 -2.90
N ARG A 275 1.83 19.28 -2.18
CA ARG A 275 0.48 19.80 -1.96
C ARG A 275 0.37 20.93 -0.94
N ALA A 276 1.32 21.06 -0.04
CA ALA A 276 1.28 22.12 0.96
C ALA A 276 1.54 23.50 0.36
N ARG A 277 2.34 23.56 -0.73
CA ARG A 277 2.66 24.81 -1.44
C ARG A 277 3.18 25.90 -0.51
N TYR A 278 4.02 25.53 0.46
CA TYR A 278 4.62 26.51 1.37
C TYR A 278 5.46 27.51 0.56
N PRO A 279 5.23 28.85 0.72
CA PRO A 279 6.10 29.85 0.13
C PRO A 279 7.55 29.68 0.58
N GLU A 280 8.50 30.05 -0.24
CA GLU A 280 9.93 29.89 0.06
C GLU A 280 10.33 30.59 1.37
N ALA A 281 9.86 31.81 1.59
CA ALA A 281 10.11 32.53 2.84
C ALA A 281 9.61 31.78 4.08
N LEU A 282 8.43 31.13 3.98
CA LEU A 282 7.89 30.32 5.08
C LEU A 282 8.69 29.02 5.26
N ARG A 283 9.12 28.36 4.17
CA ARG A 283 9.99 27.17 4.28
C ARG A 283 11.30 27.53 4.99
N GLU A 284 11.89 28.66 4.63
CA GLU A 284 13.12 29.12 5.26
C GLU A 284 12.92 29.44 6.74
N GLU A 285 11.85 30.14 7.10
CA GLU A 285 11.49 30.41 8.49
C GLU A 285 11.34 29.11 9.30
N LEU A 286 10.60 28.14 8.77
CA LEU A 286 10.35 26.85 9.44
C LEU A 286 11.63 26.00 9.52
N LEU A 287 12.52 26.08 8.53
CA LEU A 287 13.82 25.44 8.59
C LEU A 287 14.70 26.03 9.70
N GLN A 288 14.69 27.35 9.88
CA GLN A 288 15.39 28.01 10.99
C GLN A 288 14.83 27.57 12.35
N VAL A 289 13.50 27.48 12.49
CA VAL A 289 12.85 26.96 13.71
C VAL A 289 13.32 25.53 14.02
N TYR A 290 13.41 24.66 13.00
CA TYR A 290 13.94 23.32 13.16
C TYR A 290 15.41 23.32 13.61
N LEU A 291 16.27 24.10 12.94
CA LEU A 291 17.70 24.17 13.23
C LEU A 291 17.97 24.74 14.65
N GLU A 292 17.20 25.74 15.09
CA GLU A 292 17.27 26.26 16.45
C GLU A 292 16.91 25.19 17.48
N ALA A 293 15.83 24.44 17.24
CA ALA A 293 15.43 23.35 18.12
C ALA A 293 16.46 22.19 18.11
N LEU A 294 17.08 21.91 16.96
CA LEU A 294 18.11 20.88 16.83
C LEU A 294 19.39 21.23 17.62
N ARG A 295 19.75 22.51 17.72
CA ARG A 295 20.92 22.98 18.49
C ARG A 295 20.85 22.64 19.99
N ALA A 296 19.66 22.35 20.51
CA ALA A 296 19.50 21.85 21.88
C ALA A 296 20.12 20.45 22.10
N TYR A 297 20.38 19.71 21.02
CA TYR A 297 20.93 18.36 21.04
C TYR A 297 22.41 18.29 20.64
N GLY A 298 22.99 19.39 20.18
CA GLY A 298 24.40 19.47 19.81
C GLY A 298 24.69 20.60 18.83
N PRO A 299 25.98 20.81 18.50
CA PRO A 299 26.36 21.80 17.48
C PRO A 299 25.83 21.39 16.11
N VAL A 300 25.35 22.35 15.33
CA VAL A 300 24.82 22.16 13.99
C VAL A 300 25.65 22.98 13.01
N ASP A 301 26.31 22.30 12.07
CA ASP A 301 26.87 22.95 10.89
C ASP A 301 25.74 23.21 9.89
N GLU A 302 25.25 24.43 9.89
CA GLU A 302 24.11 24.80 9.06
C GLU A 302 24.43 24.75 7.56
N THR A 303 25.67 25.06 7.16
CA THR A 303 26.07 25.01 5.75
C THR A 303 26.02 23.57 5.23
N HIS A 304 26.68 22.66 5.95
CA HIS A 304 26.64 21.24 5.63
C HIS A 304 25.21 20.70 5.67
N PHE A 305 24.42 21.07 6.68
CA PHE A 305 23.02 20.63 6.78
C PHE A 305 22.21 21.01 5.54
N ARG A 306 22.33 22.25 5.06
CA ARG A 306 21.59 22.73 3.89
C ARG A 306 22.04 22.05 2.59
N GLU A 307 23.33 21.83 2.42
CA GLU A 307 23.87 21.09 1.28
C GLU A 307 23.33 19.66 1.23
N ARG A 308 23.36 18.96 2.37
CA ARG A 308 22.86 17.59 2.44
C ARG A 308 21.33 17.54 2.32
N LEU A 309 20.60 18.44 2.98
CA LEU A 309 19.15 18.53 2.86
C LEU A 309 18.68 18.61 1.42
N ARG A 310 19.42 19.31 0.54
CA ARG A 310 19.11 19.41 -0.89
C ARG A 310 19.05 18.03 -1.58
N LEU A 311 19.93 17.10 -1.21
CA LEU A 311 19.92 15.73 -1.74
C LEU A 311 18.69 14.97 -1.24
N PHE A 312 18.35 15.11 0.04
CA PHE A 312 17.17 14.45 0.61
C PHE A 312 15.85 15.04 0.09
N ILE A 313 15.81 16.33 -0.28
CA ILE A 313 14.65 16.90 -0.98
C ILE A 313 14.48 16.23 -2.34
N LEU A 314 15.57 16.10 -3.13
CA LEU A 314 15.51 15.39 -4.40
C LEU A 314 15.04 13.94 -4.20
N PHE A 315 15.67 13.21 -3.28
CA PHE A 315 15.31 11.82 -3.00
C PHE A 315 13.82 11.67 -2.64
N ARG A 316 13.30 12.55 -1.76
CA ARG A 316 11.89 12.56 -1.39
C ARG A 316 10.98 12.90 -2.58
N MET A 317 11.38 13.82 -3.45
CA MET A 317 10.60 14.14 -4.66
C MET A 317 10.56 12.97 -5.63
N LEU A 318 11.65 12.25 -5.83
CA LEU A 318 11.63 11.04 -6.66
C LEU A 318 10.69 9.99 -6.08
N GLN A 319 10.76 9.73 -4.78
CA GLN A 319 9.88 8.78 -4.11
C GLN A 319 8.39 9.16 -4.23
N VAL A 320 8.01 10.44 -4.03
CA VAL A 320 6.61 10.87 -4.16
C VAL A 320 6.14 10.87 -5.61
N LEU A 321 7.00 11.17 -6.58
CA LEU A 321 6.67 11.05 -8.00
C LEU A 321 6.38 9.60 -8.37
N GLY A 322 7.12 8.62 -7.86
CA GLY A 322 6.79 7.20 -8.00
C GLY A 322 5.38 6.89 -7.47
N CYS A 323 5.06 7.38 -6.26
CA CYS A 323 3.71 7.25 -5.70
C CYS A 323 2.63 7.93 -6.57
N TYR A 324 2.91 9.12 -7.10
CA TYR A 324 1.97 9.84 -7.96
C TYR A 324 1.82 9.17 -9.33
N GLY A 325 2.87 8.56 -9.85
CA GLY A 325 2.79 7.71 -11.04
C GLY A 325 1.87 6.53 -10.82
N TYR A 326 2.15 5.72 -9.80
CA TYR A 326 1.32 4.55 -9.48
C TYR A 326 -0.14 4.94 -9.20
N ARG A 327 -0.38 5.82 -8.21
CA ARG A 327 -1.74 6.19 -7.80
C ARG A 327 -2.45 7.10 -8.82
N GLY A 328 -1.73 8.01 -9.47
CA GLY A 328 -2.27 8.97 -10.43
C GLY A 328 -2.39 8.37 -11.82
N LEU A 329 -1.26 8.01 -12.44
CA LEU A 329 -1.24 7.61 -13.85
C LEU A 329 -1.78 6.19 -14.04
N TRP A 330 -1.46 5.25 -13.13
CA TRP A 330 -1.93 3.86 -13.21
C TRP A 330 -3.34 3.70 -12.62
N GLU A 331 -3.56 4.03 -11.32
CA GLU A 331 -4.88 3.92 -10.66
C GLU A 331 -5.87 5.02 -11.06
N LYS A 332 -5.47 5.99 -11.89
CA LYS A 332 -6.31 7.12 -12.39
C LYS A 332 -6.93 8.00 -11.28
N LYS A 333 -6.27 8.12 -10.13
CA LYS A 333 -6.73 8.98 -9.04
C LYS A 333 -6.33 10.43 -9.28
N GLN A 334 -7.29 11.28 -9.66
CA GLN A 334 -7.07 12.67 -10.05
C GLN A 334 -6.26 13.48 -9.03
N ALA A 335 -6.54 13.30 -7.76
CA ALA A 335 -5.82 14.00 -6.69
C ALA A 335 -4.30 13.75 -6.68
N PHE A 336 -3.81 12.61 -7.18
CA PHE A 336 -2.38 12.34 -7.32
C PHE A 336 -1.82 12.92 -8.62
N ILE A 337 -2.60 12.91 -9.70
CA ILE A 337 -2.25 13.59 -10.96
C ILE A 337 -2.01 15.08 -10.70
N ASP A 338 -2.93 15.75 -10.01
CA ASP A 338 -2.84 17.17 -9.64
C ASP A 338 -1.63 17.51 -8.76
N SER A 339 -1.00 16.49 -8.17
CA SER A 339 0.18 16.66 -7.32
C SER A 339 1.50 16.56 -8.09
N ILE A 340 1.46 16.12 -9.35
CA ILE A 340 2.66 15.98 -10.19
C ILE A 340 3.26 17.35 -10.55
N PRO A 341 2.51 18.33 -11.08
CA PRO A 341 3.09 19.61 -11.45
C PRO A 341 3.82 20.34 -10.31
N PRO A 342 3.24 20.47 -9.09
CA PRO A 342 3.96 21.11 -8.00
C PRO A 342 5.19 20.31 -7.52
N ALA A 343 5.20 18.98 -7.66
CA ALA A 343 6.38 18.19 -7.35
C ALA A 343 7.51 18.42 -8.37
N LEU A 344 7.16 18.49 -9.65
CA LEU A 344 8.13 18.82 -10.72
C LEU A 344 8.65 20.26 -10.61
N GLU A 345 7.84 21.20 -10.14
CA GLU A 345 8.30 22.57 -9.85
C GLU A 345 9.39 22.57 -8.75
N ILE A 346 9.19 21.78 -7.70
CA ILE A 346 10.22 21.61 -6.64
C ILE A 346 11.51 21.01 -7.26
N VAL A 347 11.39 19.96 -8.06
CA VAL A 347 12.53 19.33 -8.75
C VAL A 347 13.24 20.35 -9.64
N ARG A 348 12.50 21.10 -10.46
CA ARG A 348 13.07 22.15 -11.35
C ARG A 348 13.90 23.16 -10.57
N ASN A 349 13.43 23.62 -9.41
CA ASN A 349 14.11 24.59 -8.56
C ASN A 349 15.36 24.02 -7.86
N LEU A 350 15.52 22.68 -7.83
CA LEU A 350 16.71 22.02 -7.29
C LEU A 350 17.82 21.84 -8.35
N LEU A 351 17.50 21.81 -9.62
CA LEU A 351 18.46 21.54 -10.70
C LEU A 351 19.45 22.71 -10.89
N PRO A 352 20.67 22.44 -11.37
CA PRO A 352 21.26 21.14 -11.67
C PRO A 352 21.95 20.47 -10.49
N PHE A 353 22.16 19.15 -10.58
CA PHE A 353 23.05 18.37 -9.72
C PHE A 353 24.27 17.94 -10.54
N LYS A 354 25.45 18.52 -10.24
CA LYS A 354 26.66 18.29 -11.03
C LYS A 354 27.21 16.88 -10.92
N ASP A 355 26.99 16.25 -9.76
CA ASP A 355 27.51 14.91 -9.46
C ASP A 355 26.63 13.80 -10.08
N TYR A 356 25.43 14.15 -10.55
CA TYR A 356 24.48 13.26 -11.22
C TYR A 356 24.03 13.87 -12.56
N PRO A 357 24.93 13.96 -13.55
CA PRO A 357 24.68 14.73 -14.79
C PRO A 357 23.56 14.12 -15.64
N TYR A 358 23.48 12.79 -15.72
CA TYR A 358 22.45 12.14 -16.51
C TYR A 358 21.07 12.18 -15.83
N LEU A 359 21.02 11.98 -14.51
CA LEU A 359 19.80 12.19 -13.74
C LEU A 359 19.31 13.65 -13.89
N THR A 360 20.22 14.63 -13.88
CA THR A 360 19.88 16.04 -14.14
C THR A 360 19.28 16.23 -15.54
N GLU A 361 19.86 15.61 -16.57
CA GLU A 361 19.35 15.63 -17.95
C GLU A 361 17.93 15.06 -18.02
N VAL A 362 17.70 13.88 -17.43
CA VAL A 362 16.38 13.23 -17.39
C VAL A 362 15.34 14.10 -16.66
N LEU A 363 15.71 14.64 -15.50
CA LEU A 363 14.80 15.48 -14.71
C LEU A 363 14.49 16.82 -15.38
N ALA A 364 15.46 17.41 -16.09
CA ALA A 364 15.24 18.61 -16.88
C ALA A 364 14.26 18.35 -18.04
N GLY A 365 14.36 17.19 -18.69
CA GLY A 365 13.39 16.74 -19.70
C GLY A 365 11.97 16.63 -19.16
N LEU A 366 11.81 15.99 -17.98
CA LEU A 366 10.52 15.88 -17.30
C LEU A 366 9.92 17.22 -16.91
N CYS A 367 10.74 18.19 -16.51
CA CYS A 367 10.28 19.53 -16.10
C CYS A 367 9.94 20.45 -17.27
N GLY A 368 10.31 20.10 -18.50
CA GLY A 368 10.02 20.87 -19.72
C GLY A 368 8.69 20.53 -20.38
N GLU A 369 8.09 19.38 -20.04
CA GLU A 369 6.81 18.95 -20.60
C GLU A 369 5.64 19.43 -19.75
N ASP A 370 4.61 19.96 -20.44
CA ASP A 370 3.34 20.35 -19.80
C ASP A 370 2.46 19.11 -19.61
N PHE A 371 2.47 18.54 -18.41
CA PHE A 371 1.66 17.37 -18.04
C PHE A 371 0.19 17.69 -17.73
N SER A 372 -0.34 18.80 -18.20
CA SER A 372 -1.76 19.12 -18.07
C SER A 372 -2.68 18.20 -18.91
N THR A 373 -2.10 17.45 -19.85
CA THR A 373 -2.80 16.42 -20.63
C THR A 373 -2.39 15.02 -20.21
N PRO A 374 -3.32 14.10 -19.89
CA PRO A 374 -2.96 12.69 -19.64
C PRO A 374 -2.32 12.09 -20.91
N PRO A 375 -1.30 11.21 -20.77
CA PRO A 375 -0.70 10.56 -21.92
C PRO A 375 -1.78 9.88 -22.75
N SER A 376 -1.82 10.18 -24.05
CA SER A 376 -2.64 9.47 -25.01
C SER A 376 -2.36 7.98 -24.92
N ALA A 377 -3.41 7.16 -25.07
CA ALA A 377 -3.37 5.70 -25.00
C ALA A 377 -2.17 5.11 -25.77
N PRO A 378 -1.68 3.90 -25.38
CA PRO A 378 -0.53 3.29 -26.01
C PRO A 378 -0.69 3.25 -27.52
N LEU A 379 0.36 3.68 -28.24
CA LEU A 379 0.48 3.57 -29.68
C LEU A 379 0.25 2.10 -30.09
N GLU A 380 -0.83 1.83 -30.80
CA GLU A 380 -0.97 0.61 -31.58
C GLU A 380 0.19 0.56 -32.57
N MET A 381 0.97 -0.50 -32.53
CA MET A 381 1.92 -0.82 -33.60
C MET A 381 1.12 -1.17 -34.85
N THR A 382 0.97 -0.22 -35.75
CA THR A 382 0.52 -0.50 -37.11
C THR A 382 1.73 -0.71 -38.00
N GLU A 383 1.78 -1.89 -38.60
CA GLU A 383 2.67 -2.24 -39.70
C GLU A 383 2.43 -1.33 -40.92
N GLU A 384 3.49 -1.13 -41.66
CA GLU A 384 3.61 -0.30 -42.86
C GLU A 384 2.57 -0.59 -43.95
N GLY A 385 2.12 0.48 -44.59
CA GLY A 385 1.36 0.36 -45.84
C GLY A 385 1.02 1.69 -46.48
N SER A 386 1.98 2.29 -47.16
CA SER A 386 1.91 3.04 -48.46
C SER A 386 0.69 3.90 -48.82
N SER A 387 1.03 5.16 -49.04
CA SER A 387 0.61 6.08 -50.15
C SER A 387 -0.73 6.82 -50.11
N ALA A 388 -0.54 8.14 -50.17
CA ALA A 388 -1.13 9.16 -51.07
C ALA A 388 -2.50 9.77 -50.80
N SER A 389 -2.41 11.05 -50.69
CA SER A 389 -3.10 12.19 -51.32
C SER A 389 -4.20 12.92 -50.57
N LEU A 390 -3.86 14.17 -50.28
CA LEU A 390 -4.58 15.43 -50.49
C LEU A 390 -6.13 15.47 -50.51
N GLY A 391 -6.65 16.32 -49.63
CA GLY A 391 -8.02 16.85 -49.75
C GLY A 391 -8.33 17.85 -48.66
N MET A 392 -8.03 19.14 -48.92
CA MET A 392 -8.55 20.29 -48.16
C MET A 392 -10.06 20.40 -48.38
N THR A 393 -10.81 20.71 -47.34
CA THR A 393 -11.88 21.73 -47.43
C THR A 393 -12.26 22.30 -46.06
N GLU A 394 -12.47 23.57 -46.11
CA GLU A 394 -12.77 24.54 -45.05
C GLU A 394 -14.19 24.42 -44.49
N GLY A 395 -14.34 24.89 -43.22
CA GLY A 395 -15.40 25.89 -42.92
C GLY A 395 -16.63 25.42 -42.15
N SER A 396 -16.76 25.80 -40.92
CA SER A 396 -17.77 26.81 -40.46
C SER A 396 -17.94 26.76 -38.93
N THR A 397 -17.53 27.81 -38.29
CA THR A 397 -18.21 28.82 -37.45
C THR A 397 -19.30 28.38 -36.47
N LEU A 398 -18.95 28.52 -35.17
CA LEU A 398 -19.63 29.27 -34.09
C LEU A 398 -21.09 28.96 -33.72
N ARG A 399 -21.37 28.67 -32.46
CA ARG A 399 -21.76 29.63 -31.40
C ARG A 399 -21.85 28.97 -30.03
N PRO A 400 -21.66 29.77 -28.95
CA PRO A 400 -21.66 29.32 -27.56
C PRO A 400 -23.07 29.53 -26.95
N ASP A 401 -23.19 29.06 -25.73
CA ASP A 401 -24.16 29.28 -24.66
C ASP A 401 -24.94 28.02 -24.28
N GLU A 402 -24.58 27.51 -23.10
CA GLU A 402 -25.53 27.22 -22.03
C GLU A 402 -24.76 26.73 -20.79
N ASP A 403 -25.04 27.39 -19.69
CA ASP A 403 -24.48 27.29 -18.35
C ASP A 403 -24.96 26.03 -17.61
N PRO A 404 -24.26 25.65 -16.49
CA PRO A 404 -24.24 24.31 -15.96
C PRO A 404 -25.43 24.01 -15.06
N LEU A 405 -26.03 22.85 -15.26
CA LEU A 405 -26.97 22.26 -14.33
C LEU A 405 -26.22 21.59 -13.19
N SER A 406 -26.43 22.13 -12.00
CA SER A 406 -26.11 21.62 -10.71
C SER A 406 -26.61 20.18 -10.53
N CYS A 407 -25.70 19.24 -10.23
CA CYS A 407 -26.06 17.97 -9.61
C CYS A 407 -25.66 18.01 -8.15
N GLN A 408 -26.65 18.09 -7.28
CA GLN A 408 -26.49 17.83 -5.85
C GLN A 408 -26.31 16.32 -5.63
N PRO A 409 -25.58 15.92 -4.58
CA PRO A 409 -25.43 14.50 -4.24
C PRO A 409 -26.67 14.01 -3.51
N ASP A 410 -27.30 12.99 -4.06
CA ASP A 410 -28.32 12.23 -3.34
C ASP A 410 -27.64 11.30 -2.32
N ASP A 411 -27.70 11.71 -1.06
CA ASP A 411 -27.47 10.88 0.10
C ASP A 411 -28.72 10.05 0.37
N ALA A 412 -28.66 8.74 0.08
CA ALA A 412 -29.55 7.78 0.72
C ALA A 412 -28.79 6.51 1.09
N PRO A 413 -28.81 6.11 2.37
CA PRO A 413 -28.17 4.88 2.78
C PRO A 413 -29.02 3.69 2.34
N LEU A 414 -28.49 2.86 1.46
CA LEU A 414 -29.04 1.56 1.16
C LEU A 414 -28.88 0.65 2.38
N SER A 415 -29.98 0.48 3.12
CA SER A 415 -30.12 -0.51 4.16
C SER A 415 -30.05 -1.91 3.55
N PHE A 416 -28.97 -2.63 3.80
CA PHE A 416 -28.85 -4.04 3.48
C PHE A 416 -29.66 -4.85 4.52
N ARG A 417 -30.78 -5.45 4.08
CA ARG A 417 -31.41 -6.56 4.81
C ARG A 417 -30.73 -7.85 4.34
N PRO A 418 -30.28 -8.73 5.23
CA PRO A 418 -29.83 -10.06 4.83
C PRO A 418 -31.05 -10.88 4.40
N SER A 419 -31.13 -11.26 3.13
CA SER A 419 -32.02 -12.32 2.68
C SER A 419 -31.35 -13.66 2.97
N GLU A 420 -32.08 -14.53 3.60
CA GLU A 420 -31.70 -15.92 3.84
C GLU A 420 -31.38 -16.62 2.52
N ALA A 421 -30.25 -17.32 2.51
CA ALA A 421 -29.59 -17.87 1.35
C ALA A 421 -30.31 -19.09 0.80
N SER A 422 -30.71 -19.01 -0.44
CA SER A 422 -30.58 -20.09 -1.40
C SER A 422 -29.22 -19.94 -2.06
N GLY A 423 -28.39 -21.00 -2.12
CA GLY A 423 -27.03 -20.95 -2.62
C GLY A 423 -26.98 -20.75 -4.14
N GLU A 424 -27.26 -19.54 -4.61
CA GLU A 424 -27.04 -19.14 -5.99
C GLU A 424 -25.56 -18.80 -6.17
N ILE A 425 -24.90 -19.53 -7.08
CA ILE A 425 -23.53 -19.24 -7.52
C ILE A 425 -23.54 -17.85 -8.16
N SER A 426 -22.63 -16.97 -7.73
CA SER A 426 -22.44 -15.64 -8.31
C SER A 426 -22.30 -15.69 -9.84
N SER A 427 -22.70 -14.63 -10.52
CA SER A 427 -22.49 -14.47 -11.97
C SER A 427 -21.00 -14.33 -12.36
N LEU A 428 -20.09 -14.14 -11.40
CA LEU A 428 -18.66 -13.98 -11.66
C LEU A 428 -18.01 -15.31 -12.06
N THR A 429 -17.45 -15.33 -13.27
CA THR A 429 -16.63 -16.42 -13.78
C THR A 429 -15.15 -16.02 -13.72
N VAL A 430 -14.31 -16.84 -13.09
CA VAL A 430 -12.86 -16.64 -13.10
C VAL A 430 -12.22 -17.66 -14.04
N THR A 431 -11.62 -17.21 -15.15
CA THR A 431 -10.89 -18.07 -16.07
C THR A 431 -9.42 -18.15 -15.67
N VAL A 432 -8.95 -19.35 -15.34
CA VAL A 432 -7.58 -19.59 -14.87
C VAL A 432 -6.80 -20.39 -15.91
N TYR A 433 -5.74 -19.78 -16.45
CA TYR A 433 -4.89 -20.43 -17.45
C TYR A 433 -3.55 -20.91 -16.89
N SER A 434 -3.08 -22.07 -17.36
CA SER A 434 -1.65 -22.36 -17.39
C SER A 434 -1.15 -22.38 -18.83
N PHE A 435 -0.01 -21.71 -19.10
CA PHE A 435 0.49 -21.54 -20.47
C PHE A 435 2.03 -21.52 -20.56
N SER A 436 2.54 -21.69 -21.81
CA SER A 436 3.96 -21.52 -22.15
C SER A 436 4.21 -20.14 -22.75
N PHE A 437 5.16 -19.36 -22.18
CA PHE A 437 5.58 -18.09 -22.78
C PHE A 437 6.12 -18.23 -24.21
N LYS A 438 6.61 -19.44 -24.62
CA LYS A 438 7.06 -19.71 -25.99
C LYS A 438 5.91 -19.69 -27.00
N LYS A 439 4.66 -19.84 -26.53
CA LYS A 439 3.46 -19.87 -27.37
C LYS A 439 2.56 -18.65 -27.19
N GLY A 440 3.06 -17.63 -26.51
CA GLY A 440 2.34 -16.40 -26.25
C GLY A 440 1.41 -16.46 -25.03
N ILE A 441 1.01 -15.30 -24.55
CA ILE A 441 0.06 -15.13 -23.45
C ILE A 441 -1.35 -15.43 -23.97
N PRO A 442 -2.22 -16.12 -23.18
CA PRO A 442 -3.63 -16.32 -23.56
C PRO A 442 -4.37 -14.98 -23.68
N GLU A 443 -5.13 -14.83 -24.75
CA GLU A 443 -6.01 -13.69 -24.95
C GLU A 443 -7.22 -13.77 -24.02
N ASP A 444 -7.76 -12.61 -23.61
CA ASP A 444 -8.98 -12.53 -22.82
C ASP A 444 -10.21 -12.73 -23.73
N ALA A 445 -10.86 -13.88 -23.59
CA ALA A 445 -12.04 -14.22 -24.38
C ALA A 445 -13.30 -13.38 -24.02
N SER A 446 -13.28 -12.65 -22.91
CA SER A 446 -14.42 -11.80 -22.49
C SER A 446 -14.52 -10.50 -23.31
N GLY A 447 -13.45 -10.11 -24.01
CA GLY A 447 -13.36 -8.85 -24.74
C GLY A 447 -13.22 -7.59 -23.86
N ASN A 448 -13.19 -7.76 -22.53
CA ASN A 448 -13.05 -6.62 -21.59
C ASN A 448 -11.59 -6.18 -21.44
N GLY A 449 -10.65 -7.02 -21.83
CA GLY A 449 -9.20 -6.81 -21.69
C GLY A 449 -8.80 -6.67 -20.22
N GLY A 450 -7.90 -7.48 -19.75
CA GLY A 450 -7.41 -7.35 -18.38
C GLY A 450 -7.31 -8.67 -17.63
N GLY A 451 -6.90 -8.57 -16.37
CA GLY A 451 -6.62 -9.72 -15.53
C GLY A 451 -5.14 -9.82 -15.17
N TYR A 452 -4.73 -10.99 -14.69
CA TYR A 452 -3.37 -11.20 -14.21
C TYR A 452 -2.59 -12.15 -15.11
N VAL A 453 -1.31 -11.83 -15.30
CA VAL A 453 -0.33 -12.74 -15.90
C VAL A 453 0.83 -12.92 -14.93
N PHE A 454 0.91 -14.08 -14.29
CA PHE A 454 1.95 -14.41 -13.33
C PHE A 454 3.06 -15.23 -13.98
N ASP A 455 4.30 -14.78 -13.79
CA ASP A 455 5.49 -15.46 -14.29
C ASP A 455 6.05 -16.44 -13.26
N CYS A 456 5.82 -17.74 -13.46
CA CYS A 456 6.31 -18.80 -12.59
C CYS A 456 7.79 -19.17 -12.87
N ARG A 457 8.53 -18.43 -13.70
CA ARG A 457 9.93 -18.77 -14.02
C ARG A 457 10.90 -18.45 -12.90
N SER A 458 10.51 -17.60 -11.96
CA SER A 458 11.26 -17.31 -10.73
C SER A 458 11.36 -18.51 -9.78
N VAL A 459 10.41 -19.45 -9.83
CA VAL A 459 10.38 -20.65 -8.99
C VAL A 459 11.28 -21.75 -9.57
N HIS A 460 11.83 -22.60 -8.71
CA HIS A 460 12.71 -23.71 -9.07
C HIS A 460 12.09 -24.60 -10.18
N ASN A 461 12.89 -24.93 -11.19
CA ASN A 461 12.39 -25.56 -12.42
C ASN A 461 12.55 -27.09 -12.44
N PRO A 462 11.47 -27.87 -12.26
CA PRO A 462 11.51 -29.34 -12.36
C PRO A 462 11.99 -29.83 -13.73
N GLY A 463 11.68 -29.12 -14.81
CA GLY A 463 12.03 -29.49 -16.18
C GLY A 463 13.54 -29.53 -16.48
N LYS A 464 14.41 -29.11 -15.54
CA LYS A 464 15.87 -29.31 -15.62
C LYS A 464 16.28 -30.77 -15.35
N TYR A 465 15.43 -31.55 -14.70
CA TYR A 465 15.73 -32.93 -14.28
C TYR A 465 15.05 -33.94 -15.20
N GLU A 466 15.79 -34.91 -15.71
CA GLU A 466 15.30 -35.91 -16.66
C GLU A 466 14.07 -36.66 -16.15
N ARG A 467 14.07 -37.03 -14.87
CA ARG A 467 12.98 -37.75 -14.19
C ARG A 467 11.63 -37.04 -14.23
N PHE A 468 11.60 -35.71 -14.43
CA PHE A 468 10.36 -34.92 -14.44
C PHE A 468 9.93 -34.44 -15.84
N LYS A 469 10.72 -34.69 -16.90
CA LYS A 469 10.43 -34.16 -18.24
C LYS A 469 9.11 -34.64 -18.82
N GLN A 470 8.70 -35.87 -18.49
CA GLN A 470 7.45 -36.48 -18.98
C GLN A 470 6.27 -36.24 -18.03
N LEU A 471 6.52 -35.70 -16.82
CA LEU A 471 5.53 -35.42 -15.80
C LEU A 471 5.06 -33.97 -15.91
N THR A 472 4.01 -33.65 -15.14
CA THR A 472 3.39 -32.31 -15.08
C THR A 472 3.36 -31.78 -13.66
N GLY A 473 2.99 -30.53 -13.48
CA GLY A 473 2.73 -29.95 -12.17
C GLY A 473 1.52 -30.54 -11.43
N LEU A 474 0.81 -31.47 -12.03
CA LEU A 474 -0.32 -32.20 -11.43
C LEU A 474 0.08 -33.59 -10.92
N ASP A 475 1.31 -34.03 -11.21
CA ASP A 475 1.80 -35.35 -10.80
C ASP A 475 2.52 -35.26 -9.45
N THR A 476 2.24 -36.17 -8.53
CA THR A 476 2.75 -36.18 -7.15
C THR A 476 4.27 -35.96 -7.05
N PRO A 477 5.15 -36.62 -7.84
CA PRO A 477 6.59 -36.41 -7.72
C PRO A 477 7.05 -34.98 -8.08
N VAL A 478 6.30 -34.29 -8.95
CA VAL A 478 6.59 -32.89 -9.32
C VAL A 478 6.04 -31.93 -8.26
N ILE A 479 4.88 -32.25 -7.71
CA ILE A 479 4.26 -31.50 -6.60
C ILE A 479 5.23 -31.49 -5.40
N GLU A 480 5.68 -32.67 -4.95
CA GLU A 480 6.63 -32.82 -3.84
C GLU A 480 7.93 -32.04 -4.10
N PHE A 481 8.45 -32.09 -5.32
CA PHE A 481 9.65 -31.33 -5.69
C PHE A 481 9.43 -29.81 -5.64
N LEU A 482 8.30 -29.32 -6.12
CA LEU A 482 7.97 -27.88 -6.13
C LEU A 482 7.71 -27.33 -4.72
N GLU A 483 7.19 -28.15 -3.82
CA GLU A 483 6.90 -27.76 -2.44
C GLU A 483 8.10 -27.86 -1.51
N GLN A 484 9.14 -28.64 -1.87
CA GLN A 484 10.26 -29.02 -1.00
C GLN A 484 10.99 -27.82 -0.40
N ASP A 485 11.22 -26.75 -1.17
CA ASP A 485 11.94 -25.54 -0.73
C ASP A 485 11.00 -24.39 -0.33
N GLY A 486 9.69 -24.57 -0.52
CA GLY A 486 8.65 -23.61 -0.18
C GLY A 486 8.58 -22.38 -1.10
N GLU A 487 9.38 -22.31 -2.17
CA GLU A 487 9.36 -21.16 -3.11
C GLU A 487 8.00 -21.02 -3.80
N ILE A 488 7.44 -22.12 -4.31
CA ILE A 488 6.15 -22.06 -5.00
C ILE A 488 5.00 -21.78 -4.04
N LEU A 489 5.10 -22.20 -2.80
CA LEU A 489 4.09 -21.93 -1.77
C LEU A 489 4.06 -20.44 -1.43
N ARG A 490 5.24 -19.82 -1.20
CA ARG A 490 5.34 -18.36 -0.98
C ARG A 490 4.85 -17.56 -2.19
N PHE A 491 5.18 -18.02 -3.39
CA PHE A 491 4.68 -17.40 -4.62
C PHE A 491 3.14 -17.43 -4.66
N LEU A 492 2.53 -18.58 -4.39
CA LEU A 492 1.07 -18.72 -4.37
C LEU A 492 0.40 -17.93 -3.25
N ASP A 493 0.99 -17.79 -2.07
CA ASP A 493 0.45 -16.96 -0.99
C ASP A 493 0.30 -15.49 -1.42
N HIS A 494 1.28 -14.95 -2.15
CA HIS A 494 1.18 -13.60 -2.72
C HIS A 494 0.11 -13.51 -3.83
N VAL A 495 0.03 -14.53 -4.69
CA VAL A 495 -0.98 -14.59 -5.75
C VAL A 495 -2.38 -14.66 -5.14
N TYR A 496 -2.59 -15.49 -4.13
CA TYR A 496 -3.89 -15.59 -3.44
C TYR A 496 -4.30 -14.23 -2.85
N SER A 497 -3.38 -13.54 -2.17
CA SER A 497 -3.68 -12.22 -1.59
C SER A 497 -4.13 -11.21 -2.64
N LEU A 498 -3.48 -11.19 -3.82
CA LEU A 498 -3.82 -10.28 -4.91
C LEU A 498 -5.15 -10.63 -5.58
N VAL A 499 -5.34 -11.92 -5.90
CA VAL A 499 -6.53 -12.38 -6.63
C VAL A 499 -7.76 -12.36 -5.74
N ASP A 500 -7.64 -12.70 -4.46
CA ASP A 500 -8.72 -12.64 -3.48
C ASP A 500 -9.28 -11.23 -3.36
N ALA A 501 -8.41 -10.24 -3.16
CA ALA A 501 -8.84 -8.83 -3.08
C ALA A 501 -9.58 -8.37 -4.35
N HIS A 502 -9.17 -8.90 -5.51
CA HIS A 502 -9.81 -8.58 -6.79
C HIS A 502 -11.18 -9.26 -6.94
N VAL A 503 -11.27 -10.55 -6.59
CA VAL A 503 -12.52 -11.31 -6.64
C VAL A 503 -13.55 -10.71 -5.69
N GLU A 504 -13.17 -10.39 -4.45
CA GLU A 504 -14.04 -9.72 -3.49
C GLU A 504 -14.62 -8.42 -4.07
N ARG A 505 -13.74 -7.60 -4.66
CA ARG A 505 -14.16 -6.33 -5.25
C ARG A 505 -15.03 -6.50 -6.50
N PHE A 506 -14.79 -7.55 -7.30
CA PHE A 506 -15.60 -7.86 -8.48
C PHE A 506 -16.98 -8.37 -8.09
N LEU A 507 -17.07 -9.20 -7.05
CA LEU A 507 -18.35 -9.65 -6.49
C LEU A 507 -19.18 -8.48 -5.97
N GLU A 508 -18.57 -7.56 -5.20
CA GLU A 508 -19.23 -6.35 -4.71
C GLU A 508 -19.77 -5.44 -5.84
N ARG A 509 -19.06 -5.38 -6.96
CA ARG A 509 -19.41 -4.51 -8.09
C ARG A 509 -20.24 -5.17 -9.18
N GLY A 510 -20.55 -6.46 -9.04
CA GLY A 510 -21.33 -7.21 -10.02
C GLY A 510 -20.60 -7.46 -11.34
N PHE A 511 -19.25 -7.53 -11.36
CA PHE A 511 -18.52 -7.93 -12.53
C PHE A 511 -18.73 -9.42 -12.82
N THR A 512 -18.72 -9.78 -14.10
CA THR A 512 -19.05 -11.14 -14.55
C THR A 512 -17.86 -11.97 -14.98
N HIS A 513 -16.67 -11.35 -15.16
CA HIS A 513 -15.49 -12.06 -15.67
C HIS A 513 -14.18 -11.52 -15.08
N LEU A 514 -13.25 -12.44 -14.77
CA LEU A 514 -11.87 -12.17 -14.41
C LEU A 514 -10.97 -13.24 -15.03
N GLN A 515 -9.84 -12.85 -15.65
CA GLN A 515 -8.85 -13.78 -16.16
C GLN A 515 -7.58 -13.79 -15.30
N VAL A 516 -7.04 -14.98 -14.99
CA VAL A 516 -5.77 -15.16 -14.28
C VAL A 516 -4.93 -16.18 -15.01
N SER A 517 -3.74 -15.79 -15.48
CA SER A 517 -2.91 -16.62 -16.34
C SER A 517 -1.54 -16.88 -15.69
N PHE A 518 -1.12 -18.15 -15.62
CA PHE A 518 0.18 -18.56 -15.09
C PHE A 518 1.09 -19.02 -16.23
N GLY A 519 2.24 -18.36 -16.40
CA GLY A 519 3.21 -18.66 -17.44
C GLY A 519 4.47 -19.32 -16.90
N CYS A 520 4.97 -20.35 -17.59
CA CYS A 520 6.34 -20.82 -17.41
C CYS A 520 6.98 -21.15 -18.76
N THR A 521 8.23 -21.61 -18.81
CA THR A 521 8.94 -21.86 -20.08
C THR A 521 8.25 -22.90 -20.95
N GLY A 522 7.75 -23.98 -20.36
CA GLY A 522 7.12 -25.10 -21.07
C GLY A 522 5.61 -25.24 -20.86
N GLY A 523 5.01 -24.46 -19.95
CA GLY A 523 3.57 -24.53 -19.68
C GLY A 523 3.08 -25.79 -18.96
N GLN A 524 4.00 -26.67 -18.47
CA GLN A 524 3.58 -28.00 -18.02
C GLN A 524 3.85 -28.29 -16.53
N HIS A 525 4.80 -27.62 -15.85
CA HIS A 525 5.12 -27.91 -14.45
C HIS A 525 4.61 -26.79 -13.51
N ARG A 526 5.41 -25.73 -13.34
CA ARG A 526 5.14 -24.64 -12.38
C ARG A 526 3.83 -23.92 -12.64
N SER A 527 3.56 -23.58 -13.92
CA SER A 527 2.31 -22.92 -14.31
C SER A 527 1.08 -23.83 -14.14
N ALA A 528 1.20 -25.12 -14.44
CA ALA A 528 0.10 -26.08 -14.25
C ALA A 528 -0.22 -26.26 -12.75
N TYR A 529 0.80 -26.43 -11.92
CA TYR A 529 0.66 -26.47 -10.46
C TYR A 529 -0.03 -25.21 -9.94
N SER A 530 0.48 -24.02 -10.30
CA SER A 530 -0.06 -22.76 -9.78
C SER A 530 -1.49 -22.49 -10.22
N ALA A 531 -1.83 -22.79 -11.48
CA ALA A 531 -3.19 -22.62 -11.99
C ALA A 531 -4.20 -23.55 -11.29
N GLN A 532 -3.83 -24.83 -11.09
CA GLN A 532 -4.65 -25.80 -10.38
C GLN A 532 -4.95 -25.34 -8.94
N HIS A 533 -3.90 -24.95 -8.20
CA HIS A 533 -4.07 -24.55 -6.80
C HIS A 533 -4.84 -23.24 -6.63
N LEU A 534 -4.68 -22.27 -7.57
CA LEU A 534 -5.53 -21.08 -7.52
C LEU A 534 -6.99 -21.41 -7.80
N ALA A 535 -7.27 -22.25 -8.78
CA ALA A 535 -8.64 -22.65 -9.11
C ALA A 535 -9.34 -23.32 -7.92
N GLU A 536 -8.65 -24.25 -7.25
CA GLU A 536 -9.14 -24.93 -6.04
C GLU A 536 -9.34 -23.93 -4.87
N HIS A 537 -8.42 -22.99 -4.68
CA HIS A 537 -8.52 -21.94 -3.67
C HIS A 537 -9.77 -21.08 -3.87
N LEU A 538 -10.01 -20.61 -5.10
CA LEU A 538 -11.13 -19.72 -5.41
C LEU A 538 -12.48 -20.40 -5.20
N VAL A 539 -12.64 -21.64 -5.64
CA VAL A 539 -13.89 -22.40 -5.44
C VAL A 539 -14.14 -22.72 -3.96
N ALA A 540 -13.07 -22.95 -3.19
CA ALA A 540 -13.19 -23.21 -1.77
C ALA A 540 -13.55 -21.96 -0.95
N LYS A 541 -13.21 -20.77 -1.44
CA LYS A 541 -13.33 -19.52 -0.68
C LYS A 541 -14.53 -18.66 -1.10
N TYR A 542 -14.87 -18.66 -2.39
CA TYR A 542 -15.85 -17.73 -2.97
C TYR A 542 -16.99 -18.47 -3.72
N PRO A 543 -18.20 -17.89 -3.78
CA PRO A 543 -19.30 -18.42 -4.57
C PRO A 543 -19.12 -18.04 -6.07
N VAL A 544 -18.03 -18.47 -6.70
CA VAL A 544 -17.69 -18.17 -8.09
C VAL A 544 -17.62 -19.43 -8.94
N ARG A 545 -17.81 -19.30 -10.25
CA ARG A 545 -17.50 -20.34 -11.22
C ARG A 545 -16.06 -20.17 -11.68
N VAL A 546 -15.29 -21.25 -11.69
CA VAL A 546 -13.92 -21.22 -12.18
C VAL A 546 -13.79 -22.07 -13.45
N HIS A 547 -13.29 -21.45 -14.52
CA HIS A 547 -12.95 -22.11 -15.78
C HIS A 547 -11.45 -22.33 -15.83
N LEU A 548 -10.98 -23.56 -15.52
CA LEU A 548 -9.57 -23.92 -15.47
C LEU A 548 -9.11 -24.51 -16.81
N ILE A 549 -8.07 -23.91 -17.40
CA ILE A 549 -7.53 -24.30 -18.72
C ILE A 549 -6.02 -24.51 -18.63
N HIS A 550 -5.58 -25.74 -18.77
CA HIS A 550 -4.17 -26.08 -18.96
C HIS A 550 -3.86 -26.16 -20.46
N ARG A 551 -3.57 -25.02 -21.09
CA ARG A 551 -3.50 -24.86 -22.55
C ARG A 551 -2.53 -25.86 -23.21
N GLU A 552 -1.35 -26.08 -22.62
CA GLU A 552 -0.33 -26.95 -23.23
C GLU A 552 -0.62 -28.44 -23.07
N ARG A 553 -1.65 -28.78 -22.31
CA ARG A 553 -2.10 -30.16 -22.06
C ARG A 553 -3.46 -30.47 -22.67
N GLY A 554 -4.16 -29.45 -23.20
CA GLY A 554 -5.52 -29.64 -23.73
C GLY A 554 -6.52 -30.03 -22.63
N ILE A 555 -6.28 -29.64 -21.38
CA ILE A 555 -7.18 -29.90 -20.24
C ILE A 555 -7.99 -28.65 -19.99
N GLU A 556 -9.30 -28.81 -19.98
CA GLU A 556 -10.27 -27.76 -19.70
C GLU A 556 -11.33 -28.30 -18.74
N ARG A 557 -11.61 -27.58 -17.64
CA ARG A 557 -12.53 -27.99 -16.59
C ARG A 557 -13.27 -26.79 -16.02
N TRP A 558 -14.54 -27.04 -15.61
CA TRP A 558 -15.32 -26.09 -14.84
C TRP A 558 -15.39 -26.53 -13.38
N LEU A 559 -15.24 -25.59 -12.46
CA LEU A 559 -15.30 -25.84 -11.02
C LEU A 559 -16.31 -24.87 -10.38
N PRO A 560 -17.14 -25.34 -9.39
CA PRO A 560 -17.27 -26.74 -8.99
C PRO A 560 -17.77 -27.60 -10.15
N GLU A 561 -17.37 -28.87 -10.20
CA GLU A 561 -17.89 -29.82 -11.19
C GLU A 561 -19.42 -29.95 -10.99
N GLU A 562 -20.19 -29.79 -12.08
CA GLU A 562 -21.64 -29.98 -12.02
C GLU A 562 -21.94 -31.43 -11.64
N CYS A 563 -22.70 -31.62 -10.57
CA CYS A 563 -23.15 -32.94 -10.16
C CYS A 563 -24.10 -33.50 -11.22
N VAL A 564 -23.67 -34.53 -11.97
CA VAL A 564 -24.45 -35.18 -13.05
C VAL A 564 -25.63 -35.99 -12.52
N GLU A 565 -25.92 -35.97 -11.23
CA GLU A 565 -27.01 -36.76 -10.58
C GLU A 565 -28.16 -35.90 -10.04
N CYS A 566 -28.63 -34.91 -10.80
CA CYS A 566 -29.95 -34.31 -10.59
C CYS A 566 -30.61 -33.98 -11.93
N LYS A 567 -31.03 -35.01 -12.64
CA LYS A 567 -32.09 -34.90 -13.65
C LYS A 567 -33.20 -35.86 -13.33
#